data_9a50a66e405681952327376898fb783d
#
_entry.id   9a50a66e405681952327376898fb783d
#
_cell.length_a   1.000
_cell.length_b   1.000
_cell.length_c   1.000
_cell.angle_alpha   90.00
_cell.angle_beta   90.00
_cell.angle_gamma   90.00
#
_symmetry.space_group_name_H-M   'P 1'
#
loop_
_entity.id
_entity.type
_entity.pdbx_description
1 polymer ?
#
loop_
_entity_poly.entity_id
_entity_poly.type
_entity_poly.pdbx_seq_one_letter_code
_entity_poly.pdbx_strand_id
1 'polypeptide(L)'
;MLSLFKKPLLNREIPAPASDFHARRLAIYERELGERDATLLDPGYSRIDVHAFARDFVPDCEEGSDEGYVLLTNGMSEQRMAVPPQAGANRRAELMWYVREATAEISTTLRWLATVPSIDDTWFGFGHRLPMPAPPVAGTDFKTFLFLTPIIAPDQRIAETLAVAGDPVEILTVNLISDREYEMIKRDGLDAFLDLLDENDYPAIFDPARKSYV
;
A
#
# COMPACT_ATOMS: atom_id res chain seq x y z
N MET A 1 -17.10 -19.09 0.56
CA MET A 1 -17.70 -17.92 -0.11
C MET A 1 -17.97 -16.88 0.97
N LEU A 2 -16.96 -16.06 1.30
CA LEU A 2 -17.05 -15.04 2.34
C LEU A 2 -17.82 -13.84 1.79
N SER A 3 -18.89 -13.47 2.47
CA SER A 3 -19.73 -12.31 2.16
C SER A 3 -18.97 -11.03 2.51
N LEU A 4 -18.22 -10.50 1.57
CA LEU A 4 -17.37 -9.28 1.69
C LEU A 4 -18.17 -7.96 1.75
N PHE A 5 -19.52 -7.99 1.76
CA PHE A 5 -20.33 -6.78 1.67
C PHE A 5 -21.49 -6.79 2.66
N LYS A 6 -21.20 -6.79 3.96
CA LYS A 6 -22.28 -6.72 4.96
C LYS A 6 -22.08 -5.66 6.05
N LYS A 7 -21.81 -4.41 5.70
CA LYS A 7 -22.26 -3.28 6.56
C LYS A 7 -22.36 -2.01 5.71
N PRO A 8 -23.53 -1.36 5.66
CA PRO A 8 -23.64 -0.06 4.99
C PRO A 8 -22.84 0.98 5.77
N LEU A 9 -22.03 1.76 5.05
CA LEU A 9 -21.20 2.88 5.53
C LEU A 9 -22.00 4.05 6.14
N LEU A 10 -23.32 3.91 6.30
CA LEU A 10 -24.26 5.02 6.47
C LEU A 10 -24.46 5.52 7.91
N ASN A 11 -23.75 5.02 8.93
CA ASN A 11 -23.91 5.52 10.31
C ASN A 11 -22.59 5.59 11.09
N ARG A 12 -21.53 6.18 10.51
CA ARG A 12 -20.33 6.50 11.27
C ARG A 12 -20.33 7.96 11.67
N GLU A 13 -20.11 8.22 12.96
CA GLU A 13 -19.88 9.56 13.53
C GLU A 13 -18.77 10.28 12.74
N ILE A 14 -18.94 11.58 12.54
CA ILE A 14 -17.92 12.45 11.94
C ILE A 14 -16.66 12.35 12.80
N PRO A 15 -15.53 11.97 12.23
CA PRO A 15 -14.31 11.78 12.99
C PRO A 15 -13.82 13.09 13.65
N ALA A 16 -13.23 12.99 14.84
CA ALA A 16 -12.53 14.10 15.48
C ALA A 16 -11.38 14.63 14.57
N PRO A 17 -10.88 15.86 14.77
CA PRO A 17 -9.81 16.43 13.94
C PRO A 17 -8.60 15.51 13.85
N ALA A 18 -7.81 15.66 12.76
CA ALA A 18 -6.59 14.90 12.53
C ALA A 18 -5.70 14.91 13.80
N SER A 19 -5.20 13.74 14.19
CA SER A 19 -4.37 13.62 15.38
C SER A 19 -2.98 14.25 15.18
N ASP A 20 -2.27 14.56 16.26
CA ASP A 20 -0.86 14.96 16.19
C ASP A 20 0.01 13.91 15.43
N PHE A 21 -0.41 12.65 15.44
CA PHE A 21 0.27 11.58 14.70
C PHE A 21 0.15 11.77 13.18
N HIS A 22 -0.98 12.28 12.69
CA HIS A 22 -1.17 12.55 11.26
C HIS A 22 -0.15 13.58 10.75
N ALA A 23 0.00 14.70 11.45
CA ALA A 23 0.98 15.73 11.10
C ALA A 23 2.43 15.23 11.20
N ARG A 24 2.74 14.41 12.23
CA ARG A 24 4.08 13.84 12.41
C ARG A 24 4.43 12.84 11.32
N ARG A 25 3.50 11.98 10.90
CA ARG A 25 3.73 11.05 9.77
C ARG A 25 4.03 11.83 8.51
N LEU A 26 3.21 12.83 8.20
CA LEU A 26 3.43 13.67 7.02
C LEU A 26 4.81 14.33 7.03
N ALA A 27 5.23 14.88 8.18
CA ALA A 27 6.56 15.48 8.31
C ALA A 27 7.71 14.47 8.08
N ILE A 28 7.52 13.20 8.46
CA ILE A 28 8.48 12.13 8.17
C ILE A 28 8.50 11.83 6.68
N TYR A 29 7.32 11.73 6.04
CA TYR A 29 7.22 11.50 4.59
C TYR A 29 7.93 12.61 3.81
N GLU A 30 7.62 13.87 4.10
CA GLU A 30 8.22 15.03 3.44
C GLU A 30 9.75 15.13 3.67
N ARG A 31 10.23 14.69 4.82
CA ARG A 31 11.67 14.64 5.09
C ARG A 31 12.40 13.63 4.20
N GLU A 32 11.82 12.46 3.97
CA GLU A 32 12.47 11.37 3.23
C GLU A 32 12.19 11.43 1.71
N LEU A 33 11.05 11.95 1.32
CA LEU A 33 10.57 11.93 -0.07
C LEU A 33 10.59 13.31 -0.74
N GLY A 34 10.77 14.40 0.03
CA GLY A 34 10.65 15.76 -0.47
C GLY A 34 9.23 16.32 -0.32
N GLU A 35 8.98 17.44 -0.97
CA GLU A 35 7.68 18.09 -0.96
C GLU A 35 6.64 17.22 -1.71
N ARG A 36 5.45 17.11 -1.13
CA ARG A 36 4.35 16.38 -1.77
C ARG A 36 3.76 17.17 -2.94
N ASP A 37 3.43 16.48 -4.00
CA ASP A 37 2.81 17.07 -5.20
C ASP A 37 1.30 17.19 -5.06
N ALA A 38 0.67 16.19 -4.42
CA ALA A 38 -0.77 16.15 -4.26
C ALA A 38 -1.19 15.44 -2.98
N THR A 39 -2.40 15.72 -2.55
CA THR A 39 -3.07 15.01 -1.47
C THR A 39 -4.51 14.76 -1.83
N LEU A 40 -4.93 13.50 -1.80
CA LEU A 40 -6.33 13.12 -1.81
C LEU A 40 -6.81 13.07 -0.36
N LEU A 41 -7.43 14.15 0.11
CA LEU A 41 -7.98 14.24 1.45
C LEU A 41 -9.15 13.27 1.61
N ASP A 42 -9.26 12.69 2.81
CA ASP A 42 -10.46 11.95 3.18
C ASP A 42 -11.65 12.91 3.32
N PRO A 43 -12.79 12.60 2.68
CA PRO A 43 -14.01 13.39 2.86
C PRO A 43 -14.65 13.27 4.27
N GLY A 44 -13.93 12.72 5.25
CA GLY A 44 -14.37 12.60 6.63
C GLY A 44 -14.93 11.23 7.04
N TYR A 45 -14.76 10.21 6.20
CA TYR A 45 -15.32 8.87 6.47
C TYR A 45 -14.32 7.91 7.10
N SER A 46 -13.06 7.93 6.68
CA SER A 46 -12.03 6.96 7.09
C SER A 46 -10.91 7.56 7.93
N ARG A 47 -10.72 8.87 7.86
CA ARG A 47 -9.56 9.63 8.39
C ARG A 47 -8.23 9.21 7.74
N ILE A 48 -8.26 8.65 6.56
CA ILE A 48 -7.08 8.23 5.84
C ILE A 48 -6.92 9.12 4.62
N ASP A 49 -5.90 9.97 4.65
CA ASP A 49 -5.48 10.72 3.47
C ASP A 49 -4.51 9.90 2.64
N VAL A 50 -4.36 10.23 1.36
CA VAL A 50 -3.34 9.68 0.48
C VAL A 50 -2.52 10.83 -0.07
N HIS A 51 -1.21 10.79 0.17
CA HIS A 51 -0.25 11.76 -0.32
C HIS A 51 0.53 11.19 -1.50
N ALA A 52 0.78 12.02 -2.52
CA ALA A 52 1.57 11.68 -3.68
C ALA A 52 2.88 12.48 -3.68
N PHE A 53 3.98 11.78 -3.93
CA PHE A 53 5.32 12.35 -4.02
C PHE A 53 5.92 11.94 -5.36
N ALA A 54 6.32 12.91 -6.20
CA ALA A 54 7.02 12.61 -7.44
C ALA A 54 8.38 11.96 -7.14
N ARG A 55 8.75 11.01 -7.94
CA ARG A 55 10.05 10.31 -7.84
C ARG A 55 10.52 9.88 -9.22
N ASP A 56 11.82 10.05 -9.44
CA ASP A 56 12.54 9.29 -10.45
C ASP A 56 13.08 8.01 -9.80
N PHE A 57 12.65 6.86 -10.29
CA PHE A 57 13.01 5.55 -9.75
C PHE A 57 14.37 5.05 -10.26
N VAL A 58 14.91 5.67 -11.32
CA VAL A 58 16.21 5.34 -11.92
C VAL A 58 17.01 6.62 -12.24
N PRO A 59 17.27 7.51 -11.24
CA PRO A 59 17.79 8.85 -11.47
C PRO A 59 19.21 8.88 -12.07
N ASP A 60 20.00 7.83 -11.89
CA ASP A 60 21.39 7.74 -12.34
C ASP A 60 21.56 6.88 -13.60
N CYS A 61 20.46 6.57 -14.32
CA CYS A 61 20.52 5.77 -15.51
C CYS A 61 20.85 6.61 -16.75
N GLU A 62 21.91 6.23 -17.49
CA GLU A 62 22.30 6.89 -18.75
C GLU A 62 21.24 6.77 -19.86
N GLU A 63 20.32 5.79 -19.75
CA GLU A 63 19.27 5.53 -20.74
C GLU A 63 17.97 6.32 -20.49
N GLY A 64 17.90 7.12 -19.44
CA GLY A 64 16.75 7.96 -19.13
C GLY A 64 16.23 7.82 -17.71
N SER A 65 15.25 8.64 -17.35
CA SER A 65 14.55 8.62 -16.08
C SER A 65 13.35 7.67 -16.13
N ASP A 66 12.99 7.12 -14.98
CA ASP A 66 11.75 6.37 -14.79
C ASP A 66 10.85 7.13 -13.80
N GLU A 67 10.25 8.21 -14.30
CA GLU A 67 9.42 9.11 -13.50
C GLU A 67 8.10 8.46 -13.10
N GLY A 68 7.70 8.72 -11.87
CA GLY A 68 6.45 8.23 -11.30
C GLY A 68 6.17 8.85 -9.95
N TYR A 69 5.32 8.20 -9.18
CA TYR A 69 4.88 8.67 -7.88
C TYR A 69 4.96 7.58 -6.83
N VAL A 70 5.29 8.01 -5.61
CA VAL A 70 5.06 7.23 -4.39
C VAL A 70 3.77 7.72 -3.77
N LEU A 71 2.76 6.86 -3.71
CA LEU A 71 1.54 7.12 -2.96
C LEU A 71 1.67 6.55 -1.55
N LEU A 72 1.33 7.34 -0.54
CA LEU A 72 1.38 6.93 0.86
C LEU A 72 0.07 7.25 1.56
N THR A 73 -0.46 6.27 2.28
CA THR A 73 -1.58 6.52 3.19
C THR A 73 -1.09 7.24 4.45
N ASN A 74 -2.00 8.00 5.06
CA ASN A 74 -1.74 8.69 6.31
C ASN A 74 -3.01 8.64 7.16
N GLY A 75 -3.04 7.73 8.14
CA GLY A 75 -4.17 7.54 9.03
C GLY A 75 -4.55 6.09 9.29
N MET A 76 -4.18 5.14 8.45
CA MET A 76 -4.45 3.71 8.68
C MET A 76 -3.84 3.25 10.02
N SER A 77 -2.62 3.65 10.31
CA SER A 77 -1.89 3.29 11.53
C SER A 77 -2.44 3.90 12.82
N GLU A 78 -3.43 4.79 12.77
CA GLU A 78 -4.09 5.31 13.98
C GLU A 78 -4.89 4.23 14.72
N GLN A 79 -5.34 3.22 14.00
CA GLN A 79 -6.00 2.05 14.57
C GLN A 79 -5.05 0.85 14.54
N ARG A 80 -5.09 0.05 15.61
CA ARG A 80 -4.40 -1.24 15.61
C ARG A 80 -5.19 -2.25 14.78
N MET A 81 -4.51 -2.95 13.90
CA MET A 81 -5.06 -4.10 13.19
C MET A 81 -5.29 -5.28 14.13
N ALA A 82 -6.19 -6.18 13.78
CA ALA A 82 -6.51 -7.40 14.53
C ALA A 82 -5.45 -8.50 14.33
N VAL A 83 -4.20 -8.20 14.66
CA VAL A 83 -3.07 -9.13 14.53
C VAL A 83 -3.14 -10.18 15.62
N PRO A 84 -3.22 -11.49 15.29
CA PRO A 84 -3.16 -12.56 16.27
C PRO A 84 -1.84 -12.53 17.04
N PRO A 85 -1.84 -12.78 18.37
CA PRO A 85 -0.61 -12.71 19.18
C PRO A 85 0.53 -13.60 18.69
N GLN A 86 0.19 -14.74 18.08
CA GLN A 86 1.16 -15.72 17.54
C GLN A 86 1.76 -15.32 16.21
N ALA A 87 1.22 -14.33 15.51
CA ALA A 87 1.71 -13.91 14.20
C ALA A 87 3.04 -13.13 14.28
N GLY A 88 3.36 -12.55 15.44
CA GLY A 88 4.59 -11.77 15.64
C GLY A 88 4.69 -10.51 14.76
N ALA A 89 3.62 -10.12 14.08
CA ALA A 89 3.58 -8.99 13.17
C ALA A 89 3.27 -7.67 13.87
N ASN A 90 3.61 -6.57 13.22
CA ASN A 90 3.27 -5.24 13.68
C ASN A 90 1.75 -5.02 13.67
N ARG A 91 1.25 -4.33 14.68
CA ARG A 91 -0.19 -4.05 14.82
C ARG A 91 -0.63 -2.79 14.09
N ARG A 92 0.31 -2.05 13.52
CA ARG A 92 0.02 -0.82 12.79
C ARG A 92 0.76 -0.83 11.47
N ALA A 93 0.10 -0.35 10.43
CA ALA A 93 0.68 -0.22 9.12
C ALA A 93 0.18 1.04 8.41
N GLU A 94 0.95 1.50 7.45
CA GLU A 94 0.52 2.38 6.37
C GLU A 94 0.83 1.70 5.04
N LEU A 95 0.10 2.06 3.99
CA LEU A 95 0.28 1.49 2.66
C LEU A 95 1.04 2.45 1.76
N MET A 96 1.94 1.89 0.96
CA MET A 96 2.72 2.59 -0.05
C MET A 96 2.47 1.95 -1.42
N TRP A 97 2.31 2.76 -2.46
CA TRP A 97 2.15 2.25 -3.82
C TRP A 97 2.97 3.06 -4.81
N TYR A 98 3.82 2.40 -5.57
CA TYR A 98 4.59 3.02 -6.65
C TYR A 98 3.78 2.96 -7.94
N VAL A 99 3.52 4.12 -8.54
CA VAL A 99 2.64 4.23 -9.69
C VAL A 99 3.21 5.20 -10.72
N ARG A 100 2.88 5.00 -11.99
CA ARG A 100 3.27 5.92 -13.06
C ARG A 100 2.56 7.26 -12.94
N GLU A 101 1.29 7.24 -12.58
CA GLU A 101 0.44 8.42 -12.44
C GLU A 101 -0.35 8.35 -11.13
N ALA A 102 -0.39 9.45 -10.40
CA ALA A 102 -1.17 9.58 -9.16
C ALA A 102 -2.64 9.91 -9.49
N THR A 103 -3.35 8.97 -10.11
CA THR A 103 -4.75 9.17 -10.48
C THR A 103 -5.68 9.13 -9.27
N ALA A 104 -6.85 9.77 -9.40
CA ALA A 104 -7.89 9.73 -8.37
C ALA A 104 -8.41 8.29 -8.13
N GLU A 105 -8.48 7.46 -9.17
CA GLU A 105 -8.88 6.06 -9.09
C GLU A 105 -7.91 5.27 -8.20
N ILE A 106 -6.60 5.32 -8.52
CA ILE A 106 -5.56 4.61 -7.77
C ILE A 106 -5.52 5.11 -6.31
N SER A 107 -5.57 6.43 -6.10
CA SER A 107 -5.56 7.02 -4.76
C SER A 107 -6.79 6.63 -3.94
N THR A 108 -7.98 6.55 -4.58
CA THR A 108 -9.21 6.07 -3.93
C THR A 108 -9.14 4.59 -3.61
N THR A 109 -8.57 3.79 -4.51
CA THR A 109 -8.34 2.34 -4.30
C THR A 109 -7.39 2.12 -3.13
N LEU A 110 -6.28 2.85 -3.06
CA LEU A 110 -5.32 2.76 -1.95
C LEU A 110 -5.96 3.15 -0.61
N ARG A 111 -6.74 4.26 -0.58
CA ARG A 111 -7.49 4.65 0.61
C ARG A 111 -8.46 3.57 1.05
N TRP A 112 -9.27 3.04 0.13
CA TRP A 112 -10.20 1.96 0.42
C TRP A 112 -9.47 0.76 1.01
N LEU A 113 -8.38 0.33 0.37
CA LEU A 113 -7.58 -0.80 0.83
C LEU A 113 -7.10 -0.60 2.29
N ALA A 114 -6.67 0.61 2.64
CA ALA A 114 -6.25 0.95 3.99
C ALA A 114 -7.39 0.89 5.04
N THR A 115 -8.65 0.90 4.62
CA THR A 115 -9.79 0.74 5.54
C THR A 115 -10.13 -0.70 5.83
N VAL A 116 -9.72 -1.65 4.98
CA VAL A 116 -10.09 -3.08 5.06
C VAL A 116 -9.77 -3.69 6.44
N PRO A 117 -8.57 -3.50 7.02
CA PRO A 117 -8.27 -4.09 8.32
C PRO A 117 -9.22 -3.66 9.43
N SER A 118 -9.65 -2.39 9.43
CA SER A 118 -10.56 -1.87 10.45
C SER A 118 -12.03 -2.21 10.21
N ILE A 119 -12.43 -2.46 8.96
CA ILE A 119 -13.81 -2.81 8.61
C ILE A 119 -14.07 -4.30 8.81
N ASP A 120 -13.13 -5.14 8.41
CA ASP A 120 -13.26 -6.60 8.39
C ASP A 120 -12.64 -7.28 9.61
N ASP A 121 -12.14 -6.48 10.59
CA ASP A 121 -11.47 -6.97 11.80
C ASP A 121 -10.34 -7.97 11.45
N THR A 122 -9.46 -7.53 10.53
CA THR A 122 -8.36 -8.32 10.00
C THR A 122 -7.04 -7.55 10.06
N TRP A 123 -6.01 -8.07 9.41
CA TRP A 123 -4.70 -7.42 9.36
C TRP A 123 -3.99 -7.66 8.03
N PHE A 124 -3.07 -6.75 7.69
CA PHE A 124 -2.14 -6.89 6.59
C PHE A 124 -0.72 -7.03 7.13
N GLY A 125 0.11 -7.79 6.43
CA GLY A 125 1.52 -7.98 6.72
C GLY A 125 2.24 -8.47 5.49
N PHE A 126 3.55 -8.58 5.56
CA PHE A 126 4.38 -9.08 4.47
C PHE A 126 3.88 -10.42 3.93
N GLY A 127 3.77 -10.53 2.62
CA GLY A 127 3.33 -11.73 1.90
C GLY A 127 1.82 -11.98 1.93
N HIS A 128 1.02 -11.14 2.62
CA HIS A 128 -0.43 -11.27 2.58
C HIS A 128 -0.97 -10.96 1.19
N ARG A 129 -2.07 -11.61 0.84
CA ARG A 129 -2.74 -11.47 -0.46
C ARG A 129 -4.22 -11.25 -0.26
N LEU A 130 -4.75 -10.30 -1.02
CA LEU A 130 -6.19 -10.00 -1.03
C LEU A 130 -6.71 -10.14 -2.47
N PRO A 131 -7.28 -11.31 -2.84
CA PRO A 131 -7.87 -11.50 -4.16
C PRO A 131 -9.19 -10.74 -4.27
N MET A 132 -9.39 -10.06 -5.40
CA MET A 132 -10.58 -9.30 -5.73
C MET A 132 -11.41 -10.03 -6.79
N PRO A 133 -12.73 -9.83 -6.82
CA PRO A 133 -13.60 -10.43 -7.84
C PRO A 133 -13.39 -9.85 -9.24
N ALA A 134 -12.85 -8.63 -9.32
CA ALA A 134 -12.52 -7.91 -10.56
C ALA A 134 -11.26 -7.06 -10.35
N PRO A 135 -10.58 -6.64 -11.41
CA PRO A 135 -9.45 -5.70 -11.32
C PRO A 135 -9.84 -4.44 -10.55
N PRO A 136 -9.07 -4.03 -9.53
CA PRO A 136 -9.35 -2.85 -8.73
C PRO A 136 -8.94 -1.53 -9.41
N VAL A 137 -8.20 -1.62 -10.52
CA VAL A 137 -7.73 -0.50 -11.35
C VAL A 137 -8.06 -0.80 -12.80
N ALA A 138 -8.52 0.20 -13.54
CA ALA A 138 -8.82 0.06 -14.96
C ALA A 138 -7.54 -0.24 -15.78
N GLY A 139 -7.71 -0.92 -16.92
CA GLY A 139 -6.62 -1.19 -17.87
C GLY A 139 -5.69 -2.34 -17.47
N THR A 140 -6.01 -3.11 -16.44
CA THR A 140 -5.24 -4.30 -16.06
C THR A 140 -6.15 -5.52 -15.85
N ASP A 141 -5.57 -6.72 -15.97
CA ASP A 141 -6.21 -7.99 -15.60
C ASP A 141 -5.79 -8.46 -14.20
N PHE A 142 -4.93 -7.71 -13.50
CA PHE A 142 -4.45 -8.08 -12.18
C PHE A 142 -5.52 -7.85 -11.12
N LYS A 143 -5.82 -8.89 -10.32
CA LYS A 143 -6.92 -8.86 -9.37
C LYS A 143 -6.52 -9.11 -7.93
N THR A 144 -5.29 -9.46 -7.66
CA THR A 144 -4.85 -9.78 -6.30
C THR A 144 -3.87 -8.74 -5.81
N PHE A 145 -4.19 -8.09 -4.70
CA PHE A 145 -3.20 -7.30 -3.97
C PHE A 145 -2.22 -8.23 -3.25
N LEU A 146 -0.94 -7.96 -3.39
CA LEU A 146 0.16 -8.57 -2.65
C LEU A 146 0.86 -7.47 -1.84
N PHE A 147 1.08 -7.72 -0.56
CA PHE A 147 1.75 -6.78 0.34
C PHE A 147 3.19 -7.22 0.57
N LEU A 148 4.14 -6.35 0.24
CA LEU A 148 5.56 -6.55 0.48
C LEU A 148 6.12 -5.42 1.35
N THR A 149 7.41 -5.46 1.68
CA THR A 149 8.12 -4.37 2.36
C THR A 149 8.85 -3.50 1.35
N PRO A 150 9.09 -2.20 1.64
CA PRO A 150 9.87 -1.34 0.77
C PRO A 150 11.30 -1.86 0.60
N ILE A 151 11.82 -1.79 -0.63
CA ILE A 151 13.21 -2.13 -0.95
C ILE A 151 14.08 -0.89 -1.21
N ILE A 152 13.45 0.27 -1.43
CA ILE A 152 14.15 1.54 -1.72
C ILE A 152 14.54 2.21 -0.41
N ALA A 153 15.79 2.63 -0.28
CA ALA A 153 16.36 3.10 0.98
C ALA A 153 15.61 4.27 1.66
N PRO A 154 15.13 5.33 0.99
CA PRO A 154 14.30 6.35 1.62
C PRO A 154 13.04 5.79 2.27
N ASP A 155 12.39 4.82 1.62
CA ASP A 155 11.13 4.23 2.06
C ASP A 155 11.34 3.31 3.28
N GLN A 156 12.49 2.61 3.31
CA GLN A 156 12.92 1.82 4.48
C GLN A 156 13.14 2.74 5.70
N ARG A 157 13.77 3.92 5.52
CA ARG A 157 13.96 4.89 6.61
C ARG A 157 12.64 5.44 7.16
N ILE A 158 11.61 5.57 6.32
CA ILE A 158 10.25 5.90 6.79
C ILE A 158 9.78 4.80 7.75
N ALA A 159 9.85 3.53 7.34
CA ALA A 159 9.41 2.40 8.17
C ALA A 159 10.18 2.31 9.51
N GLU A 160 11.48 2.57 9.51
CA GLU A 160 12.32 2.55 10.71
C GLU A 160 11.98 3.68 11.70
N THR A 161 11.44 4.79 11.21
CA THR A 161 11.21 6.00 12.02
C THR A 161 9.79 6.09 12.55
N LEU A 162 8.82 5.48 11.85
CA LEU A 162 7.41 5.63 12.16
C LEU A 162 7.00 4.86 13.42
N ALA A 163 6.39 5.59 14.36
CA ALA A 163 5.74 4.99 15.52
C ALA A 163 4.48 5.78 15.90
N VAL A 164 3.45 5.08 16.35
CA VAL A 164 2.20 5.65 16.85
C VAL A 164 1.91 5.09 18.23
N ALA A 165 1.82 5.96 19.24
CA ALA A 165 1.56 5.60 20.63
C ALA A 165 2.53 4.52 21.16
N GLY A 166 3.80 4.54 20.72
CA GLY A 166 4.84 3.59 21.13
C GLY A 166 4.88 2.28 20.32
N ASP A 167 3.91 2.03 19.46
CA ASP A 167 3.94 0.90 18.54
C ASP A 167 4.69 1.28 17.26
N PRO A 168 5.58 0.43 16.72
CA PRO A 168 6.15 0.61 15.39
C PRO A 168 5.06 0.54 14.32
N VAL A 169 5.24 1.31 13.24
CA VAL A 169 4.35 1.29 12.08
C VAL A 169 5.07 0.65 10.92
N GLU A 170 4.52 -0.42 10.40
CA GLU A 170 5.03 -1.09 9.20
C GLU A 170 4.62 -0.32 7.95
N ILE A 171 5.52 -0.16 6.99
CA ILE A 171 5.17 0.29 5.65
C ILE A 171 5.04 -0.94 4.76
N LEU A 172 3.87 -1.11 4.18
CA LEU A 172 3.59 -2.21 3.25
C LEU A 172 3.45 -1.67 1.84
N THR A 173 4.30 -2.12 0.93
CA THR A 173 4.15 -1.80 -0.49
C THR A 173 3.03 -2.64 -1.10
N VAL A 174 2.19 -1.98 -1.88
CA VAL A 174 1.06 -2.59 -2.59
C VAL A 174 1.51 -2.98 -3.99
N ASN A 175 1.31 -4.25 -4.33
CA ASN A 175 1.57 -4.80 -5.65
C ASN A 175 0.30 -5.47 -6.17
N LEU A 176 0.03 -5.37 -7.46
CA LEU A 176 -1.04 -6.13 -8.10
C LEU A 176 -0.45 -7.28 -8.91
N ILE A 177 -0.98 -8.47 -8.67
CA ILE A 177 -0.55 -9.70 -9.33
C ILE A 177 -1.70 -10.37 -10.09
N SER A 178 -1.32 -11.14 -11.12
CA SER A 178 -2.26 -11.91 -11.95
C SER A 178 -2.78 -13.14 -11.20
N ASP A 179 -3.86 -13.74 -11.74
CA ASP A 179 -4.36 -15.01 -11.23
C ASP A 179 -3.31 -16.13 -11.33
N ARG A 180 -2.48 -16.14 -12.38
CA ARG A 180 -1.42 -17.13 -12.55
C ARG A 180 -0.31 -16.98 -11.52
N GLU A 181 0.11 -15.75 -11.25
CA GLU A 181 1.08 -15.42 -10.22
C GLU A 181 0.55 -15.77 -8.82
N TYR A 182 -0.72 -15.47 -8.56
CA TYR A 182 -1.37 -15.86 -7.31
C TYR A 182 -1.41 -17.39 -7.11
N GLU A 183 -1.76 -18.17 -8.16
CA GLU A 183 -1.75 -19.63 -8.09
C GLU A 183 -0.33 -20.20 -7.97
N MET A 184 0.68 -19.58 -8.59
CA MET A 184 2.08 -19.92 -8.38
C MET A 184 2.48 -19.75 -6.92
N ILE A 185 2.18 -18.59 -6.31
CA ILE A 185 2.50 -18.36 -4.89
C ILE A 185 1.82 -19.40 -3.98
N LYS A 186 0.60 -19.81 -4.30
CA LYS A 186 -0.10 -20.86 -3.53
C LYS A 186 0.57 -22.22 -3.65
N ARG A 187 1.11 -22.54 -4.81
CA ARG A 187 1.71 -23.84 -5.11
C ARG A 187 3.16 -23.92 -4.64
N ASP A 188 3.96 -22.89 -4.94
CA ASP A 188 5.43 -22.93 -4.84
C ASP A 188 5.96 -22.05 -3.69
N GLY A 189 5.10 -21.20 -3.10
CA GLY A 189 5.47 -20.29 -2.03
C GLY A 189 5.78 -18.86 -2.51
N LEU A 190 5.85 -17.93 -1.56
CA LEU A 190 6.14 -16.52 -1.85
C LEU A 190 7.60 -16.35 -2.32
N ASP A 191 8.54 -17.05 -1.69
CA ASP A 191 9.98 -16.93 -2.01
C ASP A 191 10.25 -17.27 -3.48
N ALA A 192 9.64 -18.34 -4.02
CA ALA A 192 9.76 -18.69 -5.43
C ALA A 192 9.21 -17.60 -6.37
N PHE A 193 8.19 -16.87 -5.92
CA PHE A 193 7.67 -15.73 -6.68
C PHE A 193 8.60 -14.50 -6.60
N LEU A 194 9.22 -14.25 -5.44
CA LEU A 194 10.20 -13.18 -5.29
C LEU A 194 11.43 -13.44 -6.14
N ASP A 195 11.94 -14.68 -6.17
CA ASP A 195 13.03 -15.08 -7.07
C ASP A 195 12.67 -14.80 -8.54
N LEU A 196 11.42 -15.13 -8.95
CA LEU A 196 10.93 -14.85 -10.30
C LEU A 196 10.86 -13.35 -10.61
N LEU A 197 10.51 -12.50 -9.63
CA LEU A 197 10.53 -11.04 -9.80
C LEU A 197 11.97 -10.55 -10.04
N ASP A 198 12.93 -11.05 -9.27
CA ASP A 198 14.33 -10.67 -9.39
C ASP A 198 14.91 -11.12 -10.76
N GLU A 199 14.53 -12.30 -11.25
CA GLU A 199 14.94 -12.80 -12.57
C GLU A 199 14.38 -11.97 -13.75
N ASN A 200 13.30 -11.22 -13.52
CA ASN A 200 12.65 -10.40 -14.53
C ASN A 200 12.87 -8.90 -14.35
N ASP A 201 13.90 -8.48 -13.59
CA ASP A 201 14.20 -7.07 -13.32
C ASP A 201 12.93 -6.30 -12.92
N TYR A 202 12.21 -6.83 -11.92
CA TYR A 202 10.89 -6.35 -11.54
C TYR A 202 10.87 -4.83 -11.32
N PRO A 203 10.15 -4.08 -12.16
CA PRO A 203 10.06 -2.64 -11.97
C PRO A 203 9.28 -2.34 -10.69
N ALA A 204 9.83 -1.45 -9.85
CA ALA A 204 9.15 -1.03 -8.63
C ALA A 204 7.79 -0.39 -8.93
N ILE A 205 7.69 0.34 -10.06
CA ILE A 205 6.48 1.05 -10.48
C ILE A 205 5.44 0.09 -11.02
N PHE A 206 4.20 0.20 -10.54
CA PHE A 206 3.07 -0.53 -11.08
C PHE A 206 2.79 -0.14 -12.54
N ASP A 207 2.88 -1.12 -13.42
CA ASP A 207 2.47 -1.02 -14.83
C ASP A 207 1.21 -1.88 -15.05
N PRO A 208 0.04 -1.25 -15.32
CA PRO A 208 -1.20 -1.98 -15.58
C PRO A 208 -1.16 -2.83 -16.85
N ALA A 209 -0.26 -2.52 -17.80
CA ALA A 209 -0.11 -3.22 -19.07
C ALA A 209 0.96 -4.32 -19.06
N ARG A 210 1.70 -4.51 -17.93
CA ARG A 210 2.69 -5.58 -17.85
C ARG A 210 2.08 -6.95 -18.11
N LYS A 211 2.87 -7.85 -18.63
CA LYS A 211 2.47 -9.26 -18.72
C LYS A 211 2.67 -9.96 -17.37
N SER A 212 1.91 -11.04 -17.17
CA SER A 212 2.22 -11.99 -16.09
C SER A 212 3.62 -12.58 -16.29
N TYR A 213 4.34 -12.78 -15.22
CA TYR A 213 5.66 -13.44 -15.24
C TYR A 213 5.55 -14.96 -15.36
N VAL A 214 4.35 -15.51 -15.27
CA VAL A 214 4.01 -16.94 -15.42
C VAL A 214 2.87 -17.19 -16.39
#